data_d68e29bb01709c888d89eaa730c5b146
#
_entry.id   d68e29bb01709c888d89eaa730c5b146
#
_cell.length_a   1.000
_cell.length_b   1.000
_cell.length_c   1.000
_cell.angle_alpha   90.00
_cell.angle_beta   90.00
_cell.angle_gamma   90.00
#
_symmetry.space_group_name_H-M   'P 1'
#
loop_
_entity.id
_entity.type
_entity.pdbx_description
1 polymer ?
#
loop_
_entity_poly.entity_id
_entity_poly.type
_entity_poly.pdbx_seq_one_letter_code
_entity_poly.pdbx_strand_id
1 'polypeptide(L)'
;MENFAWFNGQKVAFTDGQTILQVAKQADIFIPTLCAFMPLNHTPGTCRMCLVEVFDEGDEVGRVVTACTTPIKQGQRIFTRNERVRKMQQLQMQLLFADHDQDCKSCSRHGNCELQDVALFIGMPNTPNHSNYIAKRPYDDSSMGIIRDVNKCIRCGRCVEVCRQVQGIGALT
;
A
#
# COMPACT_ATOMS: atom_id res chain seq x y z
N MET A 1 7.40 31.25 4.80
CA MET A 1 7.55 30.78 3.39
C MET A 1 6.73 29.51 3.26
N GLU A 2 6.01 29.37 2.18
CA GLU A 2 5.19 28.20 1.92
C GLU A 2 6.10 27.05 1.44
N ASN A 3 6.08 25.90 2.12
CA ASN A 3 6.86 24.74 1.73
C ASN A 3 6.27 24.12 0.46
N PHE A 4 7.13 23.66 -0.44
CA PHE A 4 6.71 23.00 -1.67
C PHE A 4 7.64 21.86 -2.08
N ALA A 5 7.09 20.91 -2.82
CA ALA A 5 7.81 19.84 -3.49
C ALA A 5 7.27 19.64 -4.92
N TRP A 6 7.93 18.83 -5.71
CA TRP A 6 7.57 18.57 -7.09
C TRP A 6 7.13 17.13 -7.26
N PHE A 7 5.88 16.91 -7.63
CA PHE A 7 5.35 15.57 -7.96
C PHE A 7 5.23 15.41 -9.47
N ASN A 8 6.01 14.54 -10.06
CA ASN A 8 6.04 14.31 -11.52
C ASN A 8 6.16 15.62 -12.34
N GLY A 9 6.87 16.62 -11.81
CA GLY A 9 7.02 17.95 -12.41
C GLY A 9 5.96 18.98 -12.00
N GLN A 10 4.92 18.61 -11.26
CA GLN A 10 3.92 19.52 -10.72
C GLN A 10 4.36 20.05 -9.34
N LYS A 11 4.35 21.37 -9.17
CA LYS A 11 4.63 22.01 -7.87
C LYS A 11 3.43 21.87 -6.94
N VAL A 12 3.67 21.36 -5.74
CA VAL A 12 2.63 21.11 -4.72
C VAL A 12 3.09 21.71 -3.40
N ALA A 13 2.25 22.54 -2.79
CA ALA A 13 2.46 23.09 -1.45
C ALA A 13 2.17 22.04 -0.39
N PHE A 14 2.88 22.11 0.75
CA PHE A 14 2.65 21.22 1.86
C PHE A 14 2.93 21.89 3.21
N THR A 15 2.48 21.25 4.29
CA THR A 15 2.73 21.65 5.69
C THR A 15 3.77 20.74 6.31
N ASP A 16 4.62 21.27 7.17
CA ASP A 16 5.63 20.48 7.87
C ASP A 16 5.01 19.30 8.65
N GLY A 17 5.72 18.19 8.66
CA GLY A 17 5.30 16.97 9.32
C GLY A 17 4.41 16.06 8.48
N GLN A 18 3.96 16.49 7.31
CA GLN A 18 3.20 15.63 6.42
C GLN A 18 4.09 14.56 5.76
N THR A 19 3.49 13.40 5.47
CA THR A 19 4.12 12.38 4.64
C THR A 19 3.88 12.66 3.15
N ILE A 20 4.73 12.09 2.30
CA ILE A 20 4.58 12.16 0.84
C ILE A 20 3.18 11.70 0.41
N LEU A 21 2.65 10.62 1.03
CA LEU A 21 1.32 10.10 0.70
C LEU A 21 0.20 11.08 1.06
N GLN A 22 0.29 11.74 2.22
CA GLN A 22 -0.71 12.71 2.65
C GLN A 22 -0.78 13.90 1.68
N VAL A 23 0.38 14.43 1.30
CA VAL A 23 0.46 15.56 0.35
C VAL A 23 -0.01 15.15 -1.04
N ALA A 24 0.39 13.98 -1.54
CA ALA A 24 -0.08 13.45 -2.82
C ALA A 24 -1.61 13.33 -2.85
N LYS A 25 -2.21 12.81 -1.76
CA LYS A 25 -3.67 12.68 -1.65
C LYS A 25 -4.38 14.03 -1.65
N GLN A 26 -3.85 15.04 -0.97
CA GLN A 26 -4.40 16.42 -0.97
C GLN A 26 -4.33 17.08 -2.35
N ALA A 27 -3.31 16.73 -3.13
CA ALA A 27 -3.09 17.24 -4.49
C ALA A 27 -3.75 16.38 -5.58
N ASP A 28 -4.60 15.40 -5.20
CA ASP A 28 -5.24 14.44 -6.10
C ASP A 28 -4.26 13.63 -6.97
N ILE A 29 -3.07 13.37 -6.41
CA ILE A 29 -2.05 12.54 -7.04
C ILE A 29 -2.15 11.12 -6.50
N PHE A 30 -2.52 10.19 -7.37
CA PHE A 30 -2.70 8.81 -6.96
C PHE A 30 -1.36 8.09 -6.73
N ILE A 31 -1.20 7.54 -5.53
CA ILE A 31 -0.14 6.61 -5.16
C ILE A 31 -0.81 5.32 -4.63
N PRO A 32 -0.54 4.14 -5.22
CA PRO A 32 -1.20 2.91 -4.81
C PRO A 32 -0.84 2.54 -3.37
N THR A 33 -1.83 2.11 -2.60
CA THR A 33 -1.63 1.61 -1.23
C THR A 33 -2.53 0.42 -0.96
N LEU A 34 -2.12 -0.49 -0.07
CA LEU A 34 -2.96 -1.60 0.41
C LEU A 34 -3.07 -1.61 1.95
N CYS A 35 -2.04 -1.19 2.66
CA CYS A 35 -2.05 -1.18 4.12
C CYS A 35 -2.48 0.17 4.72
N ALA A 36 -2.23 1.29 4.06
CA ALA A 36 -2.60 2.60 4.58
C ALA A 36 -4.12 2.74 4.76
N PHE A 37 -4.54 3.21 5.94
CA PHE A 37 -5.93 3.50 6.27
C PHE A 37 -6.01 4.86 6.97
N MET A 38 -6.15 5.91 6.18
CA MET A 38 -6.06 7.30 6.61
C MET A 38 -7.06 7.69 7.71
N PRO A 39 -8.33 7.16 7.74
CA PRO A 39 -9.26 7.52 8.81
C PRO A 39 -8.76 7.22 10.22
N LEU A 40 -7.86 6.26 10.37
CA LEU A 40 -7.25 5.90 11.66
C LEU A 40 -5.75 6.23 11.74
N ASN A 41 -5.23 7.02 10.81
CA ASN A 41 -3.78 7.29 10.67
C ASN A 41 -2.90 6.04 10.65
N HIS A 42 -3.49 4.90 10.21
CA HIS A 42 -2.79 3.64 10.13
C HIS A 42 -1.93 3.59 8.86
N THR A 43 -0.63 3.74 9.02
CA THR A 43 0.34 3.74 7.91
C THR A 43 1.54 2.84 8.25
N PRO A 44 1.34 1.51 8.39
CA PRO A 44 2.38 0.62 8.88
C PRO A 44 3.53 0.40 7.89
N GLY A 45 3.37 0.80 6.62
CA GLY A 45 4.40 0.64 5.59
C GLY A 45 4.66 -0.82 5.18
N THR A 46 3.81 -1.77 5.58
CA THR A 46 4.05 -3.22 5.40
C THR A 46 3.89 -3.69 3.97
N CYS A 47 2.92 -3.16 3.21
CA CYS A 47 2.62 -3.64 1.86
C CYS A 47 3.62 -3.16 0.79
N ARG A 48 4.37 -2.10 1.04
CA ARG A 48 5.35 -1.50 0.12
C ARG A 48 4.80 -1.12 -1.27
N MET A 49 3.48 -0.99 -1.41
CA MET A 49 2.88 -0.59 -2.69
C MET A 49 3.03 0.90 -2.98
N CYS A 50 3.15 1.73 -1.93
CA CYS A 50 3.28 3.18 -2.05
C CYS A 50 4.72 3.66 -2.35
N LEU A 51 5.51 2.84 -3.03
CA LEU A 51 6.87 3.22 -3.43
C LEU A 51 6.84 4.41 -4.39
N VAL A 52 7.73 5.35 -4.14
CA VAL A 52 8.02 6.51 -4.98
C VAL A 52 9.53 6.73 -5.04
N GLU A 53 10.01 7.34 -6.09
CA GLU A 53 11.41 7.75 -6.18
C GLU A 53 11.54 9.23 -5.83
N VAL A 54 12.45 9.54 -4.93
CA VAL A 54 12.68 10.87 -4.37
C VAL A 54 14.09 11.32 -4.64
N PHE A 55 14.23 12.56 -5.07
CA PHE A 55 15.49 13.27 -5.21
C PHE A 55 15.45 14.48 -4.29
N ASP A 56 16.43 14.60 -3.41
CA ASP A 56 16.71 15.83 -2.67
C ASP A 56 17.44 16.83 -3.59
N GLU A 57 17.59 18.07 -3.16
CA GLU A 57 18.31 19.07 -3.93
C GLU A 57 19.78 18.67 -4.11
N GLY A 58 20.24 18.64 -5.36
CA GLY A 58 21.60 18.20 -5.72
C GLY A 58 21.77 16.71 -5.96
N ASP A 59 20.77 15.88 -5.69
CA ASP A 59 20.86 14.43 -5.94
C ASP A 59 20.89 14.14 -7.46
N GLU A 60 21.89 13.35 -7.88
CA GLU A 60 21.96 12.76 -9.22
C GLU A 60 21.22 11.43 -9.30
N VAL A 61 21.16 10.69 -8.19
CA VAL A 61 20.51 9.38 -8.09
C VAL A 61 19.40 9.42 -7.06
N GLY A 62 18.18 9.13 -7.50
CA GLY A 62 17.01 9.05 -6.62
C GLY A 62 17.04 7.83 -5.71
N ARG A 63 16.42 7.96 -4.55
CA ARG A 63 16.18 6.85 -3.63
C ARG A 63 14.71 6.45 -3.66
N VAL A 64 14.44 5.15 -3.63
CA VAL A 64 13.07 4.64 -3.58
C VAL A 64 12.64 4.49 -2.13
N VAL A 65 11.52 5.12 -1.78
CA VAL A 65 10.99 5.17 -0.41
C VAL A 65 9.49 4.85 -0.38
N THR A 66 8.97 4.52 0.79
CA THR A 66 7.53 4.36 1.02
C THR A 66 6.88 5.70 1.32
N ALA A 67 5.98 6.15 0.45
CA ALA A 67 5.33 7.46 0.57
C ALA A 67 4.49 7.61 1.86
N CYS A 68 3.95 6.50 2.39
CA CYS A 68 3.09 6.54 3.58
C CYS A 68 3.85 6.79 4.89
N THR A 69 5.16 6.52 4.94
CA THR A 69 5.98 6.64 6.16
C THR A 69 7.10 7.68 6.01
N THR A 70 7.32 8.21 4.82
CA THR A 70 8.41 9.16 4.56
C THR A 70 7.88 10.57 4.66
N PRO A 71 8.42 11.41 5.59
CA PRO A 71 8.12 12.83 5.62
C PRO A 71 8.59 13.52 4.34
N ILE A 72 7.76 14.42 3.83
CA ILE A 72 8.10 15.25 2.68
C ILE A 72 9.03 16.39 3.11
N LYS A 73 9.93 16.82 2.21
CA LYS A 73 10.85 17.92 2.48
C LYS A 73 10.77 18.98 1.38
N GLN A 74 11.19 20.20 1.75
CA GLN A 74 11.27 21.35 0.84
C GLN A 74 12.12 21.03 -0.40
N GLY A 75 11.62 21.38 -1.57
CA GLY A 75 12.35 21.28 -2.84
C GLY A 75 12.50 19.87 -3.42
N GLN A 76 12.01 18.84 -2.74
CA GLN A 76 12.09 17.46 -3.23
C GLN A 76 11.41 17.28 -4.58
N ARG A 77 12.03 16.46 -5.44
CA ARG A 77 11.41 15.97 -6.69
C ARG A 77 10.99 14.52 -6.47
N ILE A 78 9.70 14.25 -6.64
CA ILE A 78 9.06 12.96 -6.32
C ILE A 78 8.44 12.40 -7.58
N PHE A 79 8.84 11.18 -7.94
CA PHE A 79 8.31 10.46 -9.09
C PHE A 79 7.47 9.29 -8.61
N THR A 80 6.18 9.32 -8.97
CA THR A 80 5.20 8.29 -8.56
C THR A 80 5.04 7.19 -9.62
N ARG A 81 5.55 7.42 -10.84
CA ARG A 81 5.32 6.57 -12.02
C ARG A 81 6.52 6.56 -12.97
N ASN A 82 7.65 6.10 -12.55
CA ASN A 82 8.73 5.81 -13.48
C ASN A 82 8.97 4.29 -13.57
N GLU A 83 9.83 3.89 -14.48
CA GLU A 83 10.13 2.47 -14.73
C GLU A 83 10.67 1.77 -13.48
N ARG A 84 11.56 2.44 -12.75
CA ARG A 84 12.17 1.90 -11.52
C ARG A 84 11.13 1.66 -10.44
N VAL A 85 10.26 2.64 -10.17
CA VAL A 85 9.16 2.52 -9.21
C VAL A 85 8.20 1.43 -9.63
N ARG A 86 7.84 1.37 -10.90
CA ARG A 86 6.92 0.36 -11.44
C ARG A 86 7.47 -1.06 -11.27
N LYS A 87 8.72 -1.30 -11.63
CA LYS A 87 9.37 -2.61 -11.45
C LYS A 87 9.39 -3.05 -9.99
N MET A 88 9.68 -2.12 -9.07
CA MET A 88 9.69 -2.44 -7.64
C MET A 88 8.28 -2.68 -7.08
N GLN A 89 7.26 -1.95 -7.52
CA GLN A 89 5.87 -2.20 -7.15
C GLN A 89 5.41 -3.57 -7.67
N GLN A 90 5.78 -3.94 -8.89
CA GLN A 90 5.47 -5.26 -9.46
C GLN A 90 6.13 -6.39 -8.67
N LEU A 91 7.40 -6.24 -8.28
CA LEU A 91 8.09 -7.21 -7.43
C LEU A 91 7.38 -7.38 -6.06
N GLN A 92 6.98 -6.28 -5.43
CA GLN A 92 6.23 -6.33 -4.17
C GLN A 92 4.87 -7.01 -4.35
N MET A 93 4.18 -6.77 -5.47
CA MET A 93 2.92 -7.44 -5.77
C MET A 93 3.13 -8.95 -5.97
N GLN A 94 4.20 -9.37 -6.63
CA GLN A 94 4.55 -10.80 -6.77
C GLN A 94 4.74 -11.46 -5.40
N LEU A 95 5.41 -10.77 -4.46
CA LEU A 95 5.58 -11.29 -3.09
C LEU A 95 4.24 -11.38 -2.34
N LEU A 96 3.34 -10.42 -2.50
CA LEU A 96 2.00 -10.50 -1.92
C LEU A 96 1.20 -11.66 -2.52
N PHE A 97 1.25 -11.83 -3.81
CA PHE A 97 0.56 -12.91 -4.50
C PHE A 97 1.14 -14.29 -4.19
N ALA A 98 2.41 -14.39 -3.85
CA ALA A 98 3.04 -15.65 -3.47
C ALA A 98 2.41 -16.28 -2.21
N ASP A 99 1.88 -15.48 -1.29
CA ASP A 99 1.20 -15.94 -0.05
C ASP A 99 -0.33 -15.73 -0.08
N HIS A 100 -0.88 -15.28 -1.20
CA HIS A 100 -2.30 -14.99 -1.35
C HIS A 100 -2.99 -16.02 -2.26
N ASP A 101 -4.07 -16.64 -1.77
CA ASP A 101 -4.88 -17.54 -2.59
C ASP A 101 -5.59 -16.73 -3.70
N GLN A 102 -5.15 -16.94 -4.94
CA GLN A 102 -5.59 -16.21 -6.12
C GLN A 102 -6.85 -16.79 -6.77
N ASP A 103 -7.57 -17.69 -6.08
CA ASP A 103 -8.90 -18.08 -6.56
C ASP A 103 -9.90 -16.92 -6.37
N CYS A 104 -9.75 -15.93 -7.26
CA CYS A 104 -10.57 -14.74 -7.23
C CYS A 104 -12.03 -15.01 -7.57
N LYS A 105 -12.31 -16.04 -8.36
CA LYS A 105 -13.69 -16.34 -8.81
C LYS A 105 -14.59 -16.79 -7.67
N SER A 106 -14.03 -17.51 -6.69
CA SER A 106 -14.74 -17.96 -5.48
C SER A 106 -14.64 -16.96 -4.32
N CYS A 107 -13.88 -15.90 -4.46
CA CYS A 107 -13.64 -14.93 -3.40
C CYS A 107 -14.82 -13.97 -3.22
N SER A 108 -15.27 -13.78 -1.97
CA SER A 108 -16.33 -12.81 -1.62
C SER A 108 -16.00 -11.34 -1.95
N ARG A 109 -14.72 -11.04 -2.21
CA ARG A 109 -14.24 -9.71 -2.61
C ARG A 109 -14.11 -9.53 -4.12
N HIS A 110 -14.47 -10.54 -4.92
CA HIS A 110 -14.38 -10.44 -6.38
C HIS A 110 -15.19 -9.25 -6.92
N GLY A 111 -14.58 -8.45 -7.77
CA GLY A 111 -15.19 -7.24 -8.34
C GLY A 111 -15.24 -6.01 -7.40
N ASN A 112 -14.84 -6.17 -6.13
CA ASN A 112 -14.68 -5.08 -5.17
C ASN A 112 -13.45 -5.33 -4.29
N CYS A 113 -12.27 -5.36 -4.91
CA CYS A 113 -11.03 -5.77 -4.27
C CYS A 113 -9.88 -4.80 -4.59
N GLU A 114 -9.45 -4.03 -3.58
CA GLU A 114 -8.33 -3.09 -3.72
C GLU A 114 -7.03 -3.78 -4.22
N LEU A 115 -6.82 -5.06 -3.88
CA LEU A 115 -5.65 -5.80 -4.36
C LEU A 115 -5.70 -5.99 -5.89
N GLN A 116 -6.88 -6.34 -6.43
CA GLN A 116 -7.07 -6.46 -7.88
C GLN A 116 -6.91 -5.10 -8.57
N ASP A 117 -7.49 -4.03 -7.99
CA ASP A 117 -7.41 -2.68 -8.55
C ASP A 117 -5.95 -2.18 -8.61
N VAL A 118 -5.19 -2.39 -7.53
CA VAL A 118 -3.77 -2.01 -7.48
C VAL A 118 -2.95 -2.87 -8.45
N ALA A 119 -3.22 -4.17 -8.53
CA ALA A 119 -2.54 -5.07 -9.47
C ALA A 119 -2.76 -4.63 -10.94
N LEU A 120 -3.99 -4.27 -11.28
CA LEU A 120 -4.32 -3.73 -12.60
C LEU A 120 -3.59 -2.40 -12.85
N PHE A 121 -3.62 -1.49 -11.88
CA PHE A 121 -2.96 -0.18 -11.99
C PHE A 121 -1.46 -0.28 -12.24
N ILE A 122 -0.78 -1.24 -11.61
CA ILE A 122 0.66 -1.45 -11.81
C ILE A 122 1.00 -2.34 -13.02
N GLY A 123 -0.01 -2.77 -13.78
CA GLY A 123 0.18 -3.59 -14.96
C GLY A 123 0.43 -5.08 -14.67
N MET A 124 -0.15 -5.59 -13.58
CA MET A 124 -0.08 -7.02 -13.20
C MET A 124 -1.47 -7.62 -12.97
N PRO A 125 -2.37 -7.60 -13.96
CA PRO A 125 -3.75 -8.06 -13.77
C PRO A 125 -3.86 -9.57 -13.51
N ASN A 126 -2.87 -10.36 -13.98
CA ASN A 126 -2.81 -11.81 -13.81
C ASN A 126 -1.40 -12.20 -13.40
N THR A 127 -1.27 -12.95 -12.34
CA THR A 127 0.01 -13.57 -11.99
C THR A 127 -0.02 -15.03 -12.37
N PRO A 128 0.89 -15.47 -13.23
CA PRO A 128 0.95 -16.87 -13.63
C PRO A 128 1.54 -17.80 -12.56
N ASN A 129 2.12 -17.25 -11.52
CA ASN A 129 2.80 -18.03 -10.51
C ASN A 129 1.89 -18.26 -9.32
N HIS A 130 1.07 -19.27 -9.42
CA HIS A 130 0.42 -19.85 -8.28
C HIS A 130 1.48 -20.36 -7.33
N SER A 131 1.42 -19.91 -6.09
CA SER A 131 2.11 -20.58 -5.00
C SER A 131 1.46 -21.93 -4.74
N ASN A 132 1.59 -22.85 -5.68
CA ASN A 132 1.26 -24.27 -5.42
C ASN A 132 2.10 -24.84 -4.27
N TYR A 133 3.01 -24.02 -3.74
CA TYR A 133 3.93 -24.38 -2.65
C TYR A 133 3.45 -23.99 -1.26
N ILE A 134 2.40 -23.17 -1.13
CA ILE A 134 1.87 -22.84 0.19
C ILE A 134 0.67 -23.74 0.47
N ALA A 135 0.84 -24.61 1.45
CA ALA A 135 -0.26 -25.43 1.95
C ALA A 135 -1.40 -24.52 2.41
N LYS A 136 -2.62 -24.75 1.91
CA LYS A 136 -3.80 -24.02 2.36
C LYS A 136 -3.94 -24.19 3.87
N ARG A 137 -4.03 -23.07 4.56
CA ARG A 137 -4.27 -23.02 6.00
C ARG A 137 -5.78 -23.17 6.25
N PRO A 138 -6.20 -23.83 7.35
CA PRO A 138 -7.61 -23.90 7.69
C PRO A 138 -8.18 -22.50 7.97
N TYR A 139 -9.48 -22.36 7.79
CA TYR A 139 -10.20 -21.18 8.25
C TYR A 139 -10.13 -21.09 9.77
N ASP A 140 -9.98 -19.87 10.27
CA ASP A 140 -10.16 -19.59 11.69
C ASP A 140 -11.63 -19.19 11.91
N ASP A 141 -12.41 -20.13 12.42
CA ASP A 141 -13.82 -20.02 12.79
C ASP A 141 -14.02 -20.16 14.30
N SER A 142 -12.96 -19.97 15.09
CA SER A 142 -12.98 -20.07 16.55
C SER A 142 -13.90 -19.05 17.23
N SER A 143 -14.29 -17.99 16.51
CA SER A 143 -15.21 -16.96 16.98
C SER A 143 -16.60 -17.09 16.32
N MET A 144 -17.66 -16.97 17.12
CA MET A 144 -19.04 -16.98 16.60
C MET A 144 -19.37 -15.82 15.65
N GLY A 145 -18.64 -14.71 15.74
CA GLY A 145 -18.94 -13.47 14.99
C GLY A 145 -17.99 -13.15 13.85
N ILE A 146 -16.83 -13.79 13.79
CA ILE A 146 -15.78 -13.48 12.80
C ILE A 146 -15.17 -14.76 12.28
N ILE A 147 -15.24 -14.98 10.98
CA ILE A 147 -14.49 -16.02 10.28
C ILE A 147 -13.31 -15.36 9.56
N ARG A 148 -12.11 -15.91 9.78
CA ARG A 148 -10.88 -15.38 9.19
C ARG A 148 -10.28 -16.38 8.21
N ASP A 149 -10.18 -15.98 6.95
CA ASP A 149 -9.44 -16.73 5.93
C ASP A 149 -8.01 -16.13 5.80
N VAL A 150 -7.05 -16.82 6.41
CA VAL A 150 -5.65 -16.39 6.40
C VAL A 150 -5.02 -16.52 5.00
N ASN A 151 -5.59 -17.32 4.10
CA ASN A 151 -5.10 -17.49 2.74
C ASN A 151 -5.46 -16.28 1.85
N LYS A 152 -6.51 -15.54 2.22
CA LYS A 152 -6.95 -14.31 1.56
C LYS A 152 -6.43 -13.04 2.25
N CYS A 153 -5.68 -13.19 3.33
CA CYS A 153 -5.18 -12.07 4.11
C CYS A 153 -3.90 -11.49 3.49
N ILE A 154 -3.89 -10.19 3.20
CA ILE A 154 -2.71 -9.45 2.71
C ILE A 154 -1.87 -8.83 3.83
N ARG A 155 -2.16 -9.16 5.09
CA ARG A 155 -1.46 -8.69 6.29
C ARG A 155 -1.35 -7.16 6.41
N CYS A 156 -2.41 -6.46 5.99
CA CYS A 156 -2.43 -4.99 6.01
C CYS A 156 -2.62 -4.40 7.41
N GLY A 157 -3.09 -5.18 8.40
CA GLY A 157 -3.31 -4.74 9.78
C GLY A 157 -4.52 -3.83 9.99
N ARG A 158 -5.30 -3.49 8.97
CA ARG A 158 -6.45 -2.58 9.09
C ARG A 158 -7.51 -3.09 10.08
N CYS A 159 -7.83 -4.39 10.04
CA CYS A 159 -8.78 -5.00 10.97
C CYS A 159 -8.30 -4.95 12.42
N VAL A 160 -7.01 -5.17 12.63
CA VAL A 160 -6.37 -5.06 13.96
C VAL A 160 -6.50 -3.63 14.49
N GLU A 161 -6.21 -2.63 13.65
CA GLU A 161 -6.28 -1.24 14.05
C GLU A 161 -7.72 -0.77 14.32
N VAL A 162 -8.68 -1.19 13.51
CA VAL A 162 -10.11 -0.93 13.75
C VAL A 162 -10.56 -1.57 15.07
N CYS A 163 -10.17 -2.83 15.32
CA CYS A 163 -10.50 -3.52 16.56
C CYS A 163 -9.93 -2.80 17.78
N ARG A 164 -8.71 -2.27 17.67
CA ARG A 164 -8.03 -1.56 18.76
C ARG A 164 -8.60 -0.15 18.97
N GLN A 165 -8.70 0.67 17.91
CA GLN A 165 -9.04 2.09 18.06
C GLN A 165 -10.54 2.36 18.07
N VAL A 166 -11.33 1.62 17.29
CA VAL A 166 -12.77 1.88 17.14
C VAL A 166 -13.57 1.03 18.12
N GLN A 167 -13.26 -0.26 18.22
CA GLN A 167 -13.96 -1.18 19.12
C GLN A 167 -13.40 -1.13 20.56
N GLY A 168 -12.17 -0.68 20.74
CA GLY A 168 -11.52 -0.60 22.06
C GLY A 168 -11.16 -1.96 22.67
N ILE A 169 -11.34 -3.07 21.93
CA ILE A 169 -11.19 -4.43 22.46
C ILE A 169 -9.78 -4.98 22.25
N GLY A 170 -9.19 -4.75 21.07
CA GLY A 170 -7.86 -5.26 20.72
C GLY A 170 -7.78 -6.79 20.63
N ALA A 171 -8.89 -7.47 20.33
CA ALA A 171 -8.94 -8.93 20.26
C ALA A 171 -8.29 -9.52 18.99
N LEU A 172 -8.15 -8.72 17.94
CA LEU A 172 -7.46 -9.13 16.71
C LEU A 172 -5.97 -8.77 16.80
N THR A 173 -5.10 -9.72 16.45
CA THR A 173 -3.64 -9.57 16.44
C THR A 173 -3.03 -10.03 15.11
#